data_cd1f61d7e696ad1147950fa9d139fc53
#
_entry.id   cd1f61d7e696ad1147950fa9d139fc53
#
_cell.length_a   1.000
_cell.length_b   1.000
_cell.length_c   1.000
_cell.angle_alpha   90.00
_cell.angle_beta   90.00
_cell.angle_gamma   90.00
#
_symmetry.space_group_name_H-M   'P 1'
#
loop_
_entity.id
_entity.type
_entity.pdbx_description
1 polymer ?
#
loop_
_entity_poly.entity_id
_entity_poly.type
_entity_poly.pdbx_seq_one_letter_code
_entity_poly.pdbx_strand_id
1 'polypeptide(L)'
;MFAQLGYYICVPFAWLTRLFYTWTGSYGVALILFTLLVKLVLLPFQLKSKKSMLRMNRMQGKIKDIQTRYANNKEKQQQEMADLYAREGVNPMSGCLWSFIPFPILIALYYIIRTPLRYFMSLSQAVIDQITALAVSLGYVADSSGQAAAYEQIYLAKFIHEHWADFDGKFAGLIDLNYNFLGMD
;
A
#
# COMPACT_ATOMS: atom_id res chain seq x y z
N MET A 1 -1.29 2.47 19.15
CA MET A 1 -2.44 1.67 18.64
C MET A 1 -2.45 1.56 17.12
N PHE A 2 -2.43 2.65 16.33
CA PHE A 2 -2.40 2.60 14.86
C PHE A 2 -1.14 1.93 14.28
N ALA A 3 0.03 2.12 14.88
CA ALA A 3 1.28 1.49 14.43
C ALA A 3 1.26 -0.05 14.58
N GLN A 4 0.63 -0.57 15.61
CA GLN A 4 0.48 -2.02 15.81
C GLN A 4 -0.52 -2.61 14.81
N LEU A 5 -1.64 -1.92 14.57
CA LEU A 5 -2.61 -2.35 13.56
C LEU A 5 -1.97 -2.38 12.16
N GLY A 6 -1.17 -1.37 11.84
CA GLY A 6 -0.38 -1.33 10.60
C GLY A 6 0.57 -2.52 10.48
N TYR A 7 1.25 -2.88 11.57
CA TYR A 7 2.16 -4.03 11.58
C TYR A 7 1.44 -5.34 11.28
N TYR A 8 0.32 -5.62 11.93
CA TYR A 8 -0.46 -6.86 11.68
C TYR A 8 -0.99 -6.95 10.25
N ILE A 9 -1.33 -5.81 9.64
CA ILE A 9 -1.75 -5.76 8.23
C ILE A 9 -0.53 -5.99 7.32
N CYS A 10 0.63 -5.44 7.64
CA CYS A 10 1.83 -5.56 6.80
C CYS A 10 2.43 -6.98 6.81
N VAL A 11 2.33 -7.72 7.92
CA VAL A 11 2.96 -9.05 8.07
C VAL A 11 2.58 -10.03 6.96
N PRO A 12 1.29 -10.30 6.65
CA PRO A 12 0.92 -11.24 5.59
C PRO A 12 1.38 -10.75 4.20
N PHE A 13 1.34 -9.44 3.96
CA PHE A 13 1.77 -8.86 2.69
C PHE A 13 3.29 -8.90 2.53
N ALA A 14 4.03 -8.64 3.60
CA ALA A 14 5.48 -8.74 3.63
C ALA A 14 5.92 -10.19 3.39
N TRP A 15 5.28 -11.17 4.05
CA TRP A 15 5.54 -12.59 3.84
C TRP A 15 5.34 -12.99 2.38
N LEU A 16 4.24 -12.55 1.78
CA LEU A 16 3.91 -12.85 0.39
C LEU A 16 4.93 -12.21 -0.60
N THR A 17 5.29 -10.95 -0.35
CA THR A 17 6.31 -10.26 -1.16
C THR A 17 7.66 -10.96 -1.05
N ARG A 18 8.03 -11.41 0.16
CA ARG A 18 9.25 -12.19 0.41
C ARG A 18 9.24 -13.53 -0.32
N LEU A 19 8.09 -14.22 -0.36
CA LEU A 19 7.92 -15.46 -1.12
C LEU A 19 8.20 -15.23 -2.62
N PHE A 20 7.65 -14.17 -3.20
CA PHE A 20 7.92 -13.82 -4.59
C PHE A 20 9.39 -13.43 -4.82
N TYR A 21 10.01 -12.76 -3.87
CA TYR A 21 11.41 -12.42 -3.94
C TYR A 21 12.31 -13.66 -3.97
N THR A 22 12.02 -14.67 -3.13
CA THR A 22 12.80 -15.93 -3.14
C THR A 22 12.69 -16.68 -4.45
N TRP A 23 11.60 -16.50 -5.21
CA TRP A 23 11.43 -17.14 -6.51
C TRP A 23 12.10 -16.37 -7.66
N THR A 24 12.10 -15.07 -7.59
CA THR A 24 12.52 -14.20 -8.71
C THR A 24 13.91 -13.63 -8.57
N GLY A 25 14.44 -13.54 -7.34
CA GLY A 25 15.73 -12.91 -7.03
C GLY A 25 15.78 -11.41 -7.29
N SER A 26 14.67 -10.79 -7.72
CA SER A 26 14.57 -9.36 -8.00
C SER A 26 13.42 -8.72 -7.21
N TYR A 27 13.73 -7.69 -6.45
CA TYR A 27 12.76 -6.98 -5.63
C TYR A 27 11.66 -6.32 -6.47
N GLY A 28 12.03 -5.72 -7.60
CA GLY A 28 11.08 -5.09 -8.51
C GLY A 28 10.08 -6.10 -9.11
N VAL A 29 10.56 -7.27 -9.55
CA VAL A 29 9.68 -8.34 -10.07
C VAL A 29 8.77 -8.87 -8.98
N ALA A 30 9.27 -9.07 -7.75
CA ALA A 30 8.48 -9.51 -6.62
C ALA A 30 7.31 -8.55 -6.33
N LEU A 31 7.55 -7.23 -6.39
CA LEU A 31 6.52 -6.21 -6.21
C LEU A 31 5.48 -6.22 -7.33
N ILE A 32 5.89 -6.44 -8.58
CA ILE A 32 4.97 -6.56 -9.72
C ILE A 32 4.05 -7.78 -9.53
N LEU A 33 4.61 -8.95 -9.22
CA LEU A 33 3.84 -10.17 -8.98
C LEU A 33 2.88 -10.02 -7.81
N PHE A 34 3.35 -9.41 -6.71
CA PHE A 34 2.51 -9.08 -5.57
C PHE A 34 1.33 -8.19 -5.99
N THR A 35 1.60 -7.13 -6.75
CA THR A 35 0.56 -6.19 -7.21
C THR A 35 -0.46 -6.88 -8.12
N LEU A 36 -0.01 -7.77 -9.02
CA LEU A 36 -0.88 -8.56 -9.90
C LEU A 36 -1.78 -9.48 -9.08
N LEU A 37 -1.24 -10.18 -8.09
CA LEU A 37 -2.01 -11.07 -7.22
C LEU A 37 -3.05 -10.29 -6.42
N VAL A 38 -2.66 -9.17 -5.83
CA VAL A 38 -3.61 -8.30 -5.10
C VAL A 38 -4.71 -7.79 -6.02
N LYS A 39 -4.40 -7.38 -7.26
CA LYS A 39 -5.39 -6.97 -8.25
C LYS A 39 -6.36 -8.10 -8.60
N LEU A 40 -5.87 -9.33 -8.77
CA LEU A 40 -6.70 -10.51 -9.02
C LEU A 40 -7.67 -10.78 -7.86
N VAL A 41 -7.18 -10.75 -6.63
CA VAL A 41 -8.01 -10.95 -5.42
C VAL A 41 -9.05 -9.83 -5.27
N LEU A 42 -8.70 -8.59 -5.58
CA LEU A 42 -9.60 -7.44 -5.49
C LEU A 42 -10.53 -7.29 -6.70
N LEU A 43 -10.31 -8.01 -7.78
CA LEU A 43 -11.08 -7.90 -9.01
C LEU A 43 -12.59 -8.10 -8.80
N PRO A 44 -13.09 -9.13 -8.09
CA PRO A 44 -14.53 -9.30 -7.85
C PRO A 44 -15.13 -8.13 -7.05
N PHE A 45 -14.35 -7.55 -6.12
CA PHE A 45 -14.79 -6.40 -5.35
C PHE A 45 -14.86 -5.14 -6.21
N GLN A 46 -13.86 -4.93 -7.09
CA GLN A 46 -13.85 -3.80 -8.03
C GLN A 46 -14.99 -3.89 -9.04
N LEU A 47 -15.33 -5.09 -9.51
CA LEU A 47 -16.47 -5.28 -10.40
C LEU A 47 -17.81 -4.92 -9.73
N LYS A 48 -17.98 -5.29 -8.46
CA LYS A 48 -19.17 -4.88 -7.67
C LYS A 48 -19.24 -3.37 -7.50
N SER A 49 -18.13 -2.72 -7.20
CA SER A 49 -18.02 -1.26 -7.10
C SER A 49 -18.39 -0.57 -8.41
N LYS A 50 -17.80 -1.00 -9.52
CA LYS A 50 -18.12 -0.46 -10.86
C LYS A 50 -19.58 -0.65 -11.24
N LYS A 51 -20.18 -1.81 -10.91
CA LYS A 51 -21.60 -2.05 -11.18
C LYS A 51 -22.51 -1.10 -10.40
N SER A 52 -22.19 -0.82 -9.13
CA SER A 52 -22.91 0.16 -8.33
C SER A 52 -22.78 1.57 -8.90
N MET A 53 -21.57 1.95 -9.31
CA MET A 53 -21.27 3.24 -9.91
C MET A 53 -22.00 3.45 -11.26
N LEU A 54 -22.09 2.39 -12.10
CA LEU A 54 -22.85 2.43 -13.36
C LEU A 54 -24.34 2.64 -13.12
N ARG A 55 -24.92 2.02 -12.08
CA ARG A 55 -26.32 2.26 -11.70
C ARG A 55 -26.53 3.72 -11.28
N MET A 56 -25.61 4.26 -10.48
CA MET A 56 -25.66 5.67 -10.06
C MET A 56 -25.54 6.62 -11.24
N ASN A 57 -24.65 6.34 -12.20
CA ASN A 57 -24.49 7.16 -13.40
C ASN A 57 -25.78 7.17 -14.27
N ARG A 58 -26.50 6.06 -14.37
CA ARG A 58 -27.80 6.01 -15.08
C ARG A 58 -28.88 6.86 -14.41
N MET A 59 -28.75 7.10 -13.11
CA MET A 59 -29.69 7.92 -12.34
C MET A 59 -29.37 9.41 -12.38
N GLN A 60 -28.20 9.81 -12.92
CA GLN A 60 -27.79 11.23 -12.93
C GLN A 60 -28.80 12.15 -13.62
N GLY A 61 -29.49 11.70 -14.65
CA GLY A 61 -30.57 12.44 -15.29
C GLY A 61 -31.71 12.75 -14.30
N LYS A 62 -32.21 11.73 -13.60
CA LYS A 62 -33.27 11.87 -12.57
C LYS A 62 -32.83 12.75 -11.40
N ILE A 63 -31.56 12.63 -11.00
CA ILE A 63 -30.96 13.45 -9.95
C ILE A 63 -30.92 14.92 -10.36
N LYS A 64 -30.50 15.21 -11.61
CA LYS A 64 -30.50 16.56 -12.17
C LYS A 64 -31.91 17.16 -12.21
N ASP A 65 -32.91 16.39 -12.65
CA ASP A 65 -34.29 16.84 -12.69
C ASP A 65 -34.83 17.22 -11.31
N ILE A 66 -34.52 16.41 -10.27
CA ILE A 66 -34.87 16.72 -8.88
C ILE A 66 -34.15 17.99 -8.42
N GLN A 67 -32.84 18.11 -8.69
CA GLN A 67 -32.05 19.29 -8.33
C GLN A 67 -32.59 20.57 -8.96
N THR A 68 -33.01 20.50 -10.22
CA THR A 68 -33.56 21.65 -10.93
C THR A 68 -34.96 21.99 -10.44
N ARG A 69 -35.80 20.96 -10.23
CA ARG A 69 -37.20 21.13 -9.81
C ARG A 69 -37.32 21.71 -8.39
N TYR A 70 -36.43 21.30 -7.51
CA TYR A 70 -36.42 21.70 -6.09
C TYR A 70 -35.25 22.61 -5.73
N ALA A 71 -34.75 23.41 -6.68
CA ALA A 71 -33.59 24.30 -6.49
C ALA A 71 -33.76 25.27 -5.31
N ASN A 72 -34.98 25.73 -5.04
CA ASN A 72 -35.30 26.70 -3.98
C ASN A 72 -35.72 26.05 -2.65
N ASN A 73 -35.79 24.71 -2.57
CA ASN A 73 -36.18 24.02 -1.34
C ASN A 73 -35.28 22.80 -1.12
N LYS A 74 -34.18 23.03 -0.35
CA LYS A 74 -33.16 22.00 -0.08
C LYS A 74 -33.71 20.80 0.71
N GLU A 75 -34.65 21.00 1.61
CA GLU A 75 -35.23 19.90 2.39
C GLU A 75 -36.02 18.93 1.50
N LYS A 76 -36.86 19.49 0.64
CA LYS A 76 -37.64 18.70 -0.32
C LYS A 76 -36.74 18.01 -1.35
N GLN A 77 -35.69 18.68 -1.79
CA GLN A 77 -34.67 18.12 -2.67
C GLN A 77 -33.97 16.89 -2.05
N GLN A 78 -33.60 16.98 -0.76
CA GLN A 78 -32.97 15.86 -0.04
C GLN A 78 -33.94 14.69 0.16
N GLN A 79 -35.21 14.99 0.49
CA GLN A 79 -36.24 13.99 0.64
C GLN A 79 -36.48 13.21 -0.66
N GLU A 80 -36.70 13.92 -1.77
CA GLU A 80 -36.93 13.31 -3.08
C GLU A 80 -35.69 12.53 -3.60
N MET A 81 -34.50 13.00 -3.27
CA MET A 81 -33.27 12.25 -3.57
C MET A 81 -33.18 10.97 -2.73
N ALA A 82 -33.49 11.02 -1.44
CA ALA A 82 -33.51 9.83 -0.58
C ALA A 82 -34.56 8.79 -1.07
N ASP A 83 -35.75 9.26 -1.43
CA ASP A 83 -36.81 8.42 -1.99
C ASP A 83 -36.42 7.81 -3.34
N LEU A 84 -35.74 8.58 -4.21
CA LEU A 84 -35.22 8.06 -5.46
C LEU A 84 -34.21 6.93 -5.23
N TYR A 85 -33.26 7.11 -4.31
CA TYR A 85 -32.29 6.08 -3.95
C TYR A 85 -32.94 4.84 -3.35
N ALA A 86 -33.96 5.02 -2.51
CA ALA A 86 -34.72 3.91 -1.92
C ALA A 86 -35.51 3.13 -2.98
N ARG A 87 -36.20 3.81 -3.90
CA ARG A 87 -37.00 3.19 -5.01
C ARG A 87 -36.12 2.41 -5.98
N GLU A 88 -34.93 2.93 -6.30
CA GLU A 88 -34.00 2.29 -7.22
C GLU A 88 -33.09 1.24 -6.52
N GLY A 89 -33.21 1.10 -5.20
CA GLY A 89 -32.42 0.14 -4.39
C GLY A 89 -30.93 0.41 -4.46
N VAL A 90 -30.53 1.69 -4.62
CA VAL A 90 -29.13 2.10 -4.75
C VAL A 90 -28.72 2.85 -3.49
N ASN A 91 -27.69 2.35 -2.81
CA ASN A 91 -27.11 3.06 -1.69
C ASN A 91 -25.89 3.87 -2.17
N PRO A 92 -25.92 5.24 -2.11
CA PRO A 92 -24.81 6.08 -2.58
C PRO A 92 -23.53 5.85 -1.80
N MET A 93 -23.62 5.45 -0.53
CA MET A 93 -22.46 5.14 0.32
C MET A 93 -21.75 3.82 -0.07
N SER A 94 -22.47 2.87 -0.65
CA SER A 94 -21.90 1.56 -1.00
C SER A 94 -20.80 1.66 -2.07
N GLY A 95 -20.94 2.55 -3.03
CA GLY A 95 -19.94 2.80 -4.07
C GLY A 95 -18.63 3.37 -3.51
N CYS A 96 -18.73 4.31 -2.57
CA CYS A 96 -17.57 4.92 -1.92
C CYS A 96 -16.84 3.92 -1.02
N LEU A 97 -17.57 3.13 -0.24
CA LEU A 97 -17.00 2.19 0.72
C LEU A 97 -16.09 1.15 0.03
N TRP A 98 -16.49 0.66 -1.12
CA TRP A 98 -15.70 -0.29 -1.91
C TRP A 98 -14.41 0.33 -2.49
N SER A 99 -14.40 1.64 -2.72
CA SER A 99 -13.20 2.38 -3.17
C SER A 99 -12.12 2.49 -2.08
N PHE A 100 -12.49 2.34 -0.80
CA PHE A 100 -11.53 2.42 0.31
C PHE A 100 -10.83 1.08 0.61
N ILE A 101 -11.32 -0.05 0.07
CA ILE A 101 -10.71 -1.37 0.29
C ILE A 101 -9.23 -1.44 -0.14
N PRO A 102 -8.80 -0.87 -1.28
CA PRO A 102 -7.38 -0.88 -1.67
C PRO A 102 -6.49 -0.02 -0.77
N PHE A 103 -7.06 0.92 0.01
CA PHE A 103 -6.30 1.89 0.77
C PHE A 103 -5.40 1.27 1.87
N PRO A 104 -5.89 0.35 2.72
CA PRO A 104 -5.05 -0.36 3.69
C PRO A 104 -3.91 -1.15 3.03
N ILE A 105 -4.18 -1.75 1.86
CA ILE A 105 -3.17 -2.52 1.11
C ILE A 105 -2.08 -1.58 0.57
N LEU A 106 -2.47 -0.42 0.06
CA LEU A 106 -1.55 0.59 -0.45
C LEU A 106 -0.67 1.16 0.66
N ILE A 107 -1.24 1.39 1.84
CA ILE A 107 -0.49 1.79 3.03
C ILE A 107 0.50 0.70 3.44
N ALA A 108 0.08 -0.57 3.47
CA ALA A 108 0.96 -1.68 3.80
C ALA A 108 2.13 -1.79 2.81
N LEU A 109 1.84 -1.71 1.50
CA LEU A 109 2.87 -1.73 0.45
C LEU A 109 3.85 -0.55 0.59
N TYR A 110 3.33 0.64 0.89
CA TYR A 110 4.16 1.82 1.15
C TYR A 110 5.16 1.59 2.29
N TYR A 111 4.72 1.00 3.41
CA TYR A 111 5.61 0.68 4.52
C TYR A 111 6.62 -0.43 4.18
N ILE A 112 6.22 -1.46 3.44
CA ILE A 112 7.12 -2.54 3.00
C ILE A 112 8.24 -2.00 2.12
N ILE A 113 7.92 -1.09 1.18
CA ILE A 113 8.90 -0.47 0.29
C ILE A 113 9.80 0.49 1.05
N ARG A 114 9.21 1.36 1.88
CA ARG A 114 9.94 2.43 2.57
C ARG A 114 10.86 1.91 3.68
N THR A 115 10.45 0.85 4.37
CA THR A 115 11.17 0.31 5.52
C THR A 115 11.39 -1.20 5.37
N PRO A 116 12.24 -1.61 4.41
CA PRO A 116 12.42 -3.00 4.05
C PRO A 116 13.02 -3.84 5.18
N LEU A 117 13.95 -3.31 5.96
CA LEU A 117 14.52 -4.05 7.09
C LEU A 117 13.45 -4.39 8.13
N ARG A 118 12.58 -3.44 8.43
CA ARG A 118 11.55 -3.59 9.46
C ARG A 118 10.40 -4.49 9.02
N TYR A 119 9.82 -4.24 7.85
CA TYR A 119 8.58 -4.92 7.43
C TYR A 119 8.84 -6.07 6.45
N PHE A 120 9.71 -5.91 5.47
CA PHE A 120 10.01 -6.98 4.53
C PHE A 120 10.86 -8.09 5.15
N MET A 121 11.95 -7.74 5.85
CA MET A 121 12.82 -8.70 6.53
C MET A 121 12.34 -9.07 7.94
N SER A 122 11.38 -8.31 8.49
CA SER A 122 10.81 -8.51 9.84
C SER A 122 11.85 -8.42 10.96
N LEU A 123 12.87 -7.59 10.79
CA LEU A 123 13.91 -7.39 11.78
C LEU A 123 13.42 -6.55 12.96
N SER A 124 13.90 -6.84 14.16
CA SER A 124 13.63 -6.01 15.33
C SER A 124 14.41 -4.69 15.26
N GLN A 125 13.93 -3.66 15.95
CA GLN A 125 14.63 -2.36 15.96
C GLN A 125 16.06 -2.50 16.48
N ALA A 126 16.28 -3.31 17.52
CA ALA A 126 17.61 -3.55 18.07
C ALA A 126 18.60 -4.15 17.06
N VAL A 127 18.12 -5.03 16.18
CA VAL A 127 18.95 -5.60 15.11
C VAL A 127 19.21 -4.55 14.02
N ILE A 128 18.22 -3.75 13.67
CA ILE A 128 18.39 -2.64 12.71
C ILE A 128 19.43 -1.64 13.22
N ASP A 129 19.40 -1.30 14.51
CA ASP A 129 20.36 -0.38 15.12
C ASP A 129 21.79 -0.96 15.08
N GLN A 130 21.95 -2.26 15.32
CA GLN A 130 23.25 -2.96 15.19
C GLN A 130 23.75 -2.97 13.74
N ILE A 131 22.89 -3.23 12.78
CA ILE A 131 23.21 -3.18 11.35
C ILE A 131 23.65 -1.77 10.96
N THR A 132 22.91 -0.75 11.41
CA THR A 132 23.25 0.65 11.15
C THR A 132 24.62 1.02 11.78
N ALA A 133 24.88 0.58 12.99
CA ALA A 133 26.18 0.82 13.64
C ALA A 133 27.35 0.17 12.87
N LEU A 134 27.16 -1.05 12.38
CA LEU A 134 28.15 -1.72 11.53
C LEU A 134 28.33 -0.97 10.20
N ALA A 135 27.25 -0.58 9.54
CA ALA A 135 27.30 0.18 8.29
C ALA A 135 28.06 1.50 8.46
N VAL A 136 27.80 2.23 9.54
CA VAL A 136 28.51 3.48 9.87
C VAL A 136 30.01 3.22 10.05
N SER A 137 30.39 2.12 10.69
CA SER A 137 31.80 1.74 10.84
C SER A 137 32.49 1.42 9.52
N LEU A 138 31.71 1.01 8.49
CA LEU A 138 32.17 0.74 7.13
C LEU A 138 32.10 1.98 6.20
N GLY A 139 31.70 3.14 6.74
CA GLY A 139 31.66 4.40 6.00
C GLY A 139 30.28 4.84 5.52
N TYR A 140 29.19 4.15 5.93
CA TYR A 140 27.83 4.62 5.68
C TYR A 140 27.57 5.93 6.43
N VAL A 141 27.09 6.93 5.72
CA VAL A 141 26.67 8.21 6.30
C VAL A 141 25.15 8.26 6.34
N ALA A 142 24.59 8.09 7.53
CA ALA A 142 23.15 8.22 7.74
C ALA A 142 22.73 9.68 7.56
N ASP A 143 21.89 9.95 6.56
CA ASP A 143 21.26 11.27 6.43
C ASP A 143 19.95 11.29 7.22
N SER A 144 20.04 11.77 8.45
CA SER A 144 18.89 11.91 9.35
C SER A 144 18.10 13.21 9.13
N SER A 145 18.42 13.99 8.08
CA SER A 145 17.80 15.28 7.83
C SER A 145 16.59 15.19 6.90
N GLY A 146 15.48 15.79 7.31
CA GLY A 146 14.30 16.01 6.48
C GLY A 146 13.69 14.77 5.83
N GLN A 147 13.53 14.79 4.50
CA GLN A 147 12.94 13.68 3.74
C GLN A 147 13.86 12.45 3.66
N ALA A 148 15.17 12.63 3.72
CA ALA A 148 16.14 11.53 3.66
C ALA A 148 15.99 10.56 4.83
N ALA A 149 15.73 11.07 6.03
CA ALA A 149 15.41 10.24 7.20
C ALA A 149 14.21 9.31 6.98
N ALA A 150 13.29 9.72 6.12
CA ALA A 150 12.12 8.91 5.79
C ALA A 150 12.43 7.69 4.93
N TYR A 151 13.52 7.71 4.18
CA TYR A 151 13.96 6.66 3.25
C TYR A 151 15.29 6.02 3.67
N GLU A 152 15.77 6.32 4.87
CA GLU A 152 17.05 5.84 5.40
C GLU A 152 17.23 4.33 5.24
N GLN A 153 16.19 3.53 5.51
CA GLN A 153 16.28 2.08 5.39
C GLN A 153 16.47 1.59 3.95
N ILE A 154 16.06 2.35 2.95
CA ILE A 154 16.30 2.03 1.54
C ILE A 154 17.78 2.25 1.22
N TYR A 155 18.31 3.41 1.62
CA TYR A 155 19.75 3.71 1.41
C TYR A 155 20.64 2.75 2.18
N LEU A 156 20.27 2.41 3.42
CA LEU A 156 20.97 1.41 4.22
C LEU A 156 20.91 0.03 3.55
N ALA A 157 19.77 -0.39 3.03
CA ALA A 157 19.64 -1.67 2.34
C ALA A 157 20.45 -1.71 1.04
N LYS A 158 20.54 -0.60 0.30
CA LYS A 158 21.43 -0.47 -0.87
C LYS A 158 22.89 -0.61 -0.46
N PHE A 159 23.32 0.10 0.59
CA PHE A 159 24.67 0.01 1.12
C PHE A 159 25.02 -1.43 1.57
N ILE A 160 24.10 -2.13 2.21
CA ILE A 160 24.26 -3.53 2.61
C ILE A 160 24.46 -4.41 1.37
N HIS A 161 23.69 -4.19 0.29
CA HIS A 161 23.84 -4.93 -0.95
C HIS A 161 25.23 -4.75 -1.56
N GLU A 162 25.74 -3.51 -1.60
CA GLU A 162 27.06 -3.18 -2.14
C GLU A 162 28.20 -3.77 -1.29
N HIS A 163 27.99 -3.94 0.03
CA HIS A 163 28.96 -4.46 0.99
C HIS A 163 28.52 -5.81 1.59
N TRP A 164 27.78 -6.61 0.82
CA TRP A 164 27.14 -7.83 1.33
C TRP A 164 28.11 -8.76 2.06
N ALA A 165 29.33 -8.91 1.57
CA ALA A 165 30.35 -9.76 2.18
C ALA A 165 30.65 -9.41 3.67
N ASP A 166 30.46 -8.16 4.06
CA ASP A 166 30.69 -7.69 5.43
C ASP A 166 29.49 -7.95 6.35
N PHE A 167 28.30 -8.21 5.79
CA PHE A 167 27.05 -8.40 6.52
C PHE A 167 26.60 -9.87 6.52
N ASP A 168 27.00 -10.66 5.52
CA ASP A 168 26.55 -12.03 5.35
C ASP A 168 26.84 -12.89 6.59
N GLY A 169 25.84 -13.62 7.03
CA GLY A 169 25.92 -14.51 8.19
C GLY A 169 25.99 -13.82 9.57
N LYS A 170 26.11 -12.49 9.66
CA LYS A 170 26.20 -11.77 10.95
C LYS A 170 24.85 -11.51 11.59
N PHE A 171 23.79 -11.35 10.79
CA PHE A 171 22.47 -11.00 11.29
C PHE A 171 21.42 -11.98 10.78
N ALA A 172 20.74 -12.67 11.72
CA ALA A 172 19.68 -13.61 11.37
C ALA A 172 18.48 -12.89 10.72
N GLY A 173 18.10 -13.36 9.53
CA GLY A 173 16.96 -12.80 8.78
C GLY A 173 17.32 -11.62 7.89
N LEU A 174 18.57 -11.17 7.84
CA LEU A 174 19.03 -10.22 6.85
C LEU A 174 19.05 -10.88 5.48
N ILE A 175 18.56 -10.18 4.47
CA ILE A 175 18.46 -10.66 3.09
C ILE A 175 19.15 -9.64 2.20
N ASP A 176 19.96 -10.11 1.27
CA ASP A 176 20.54 -9.28 0.23
C ASP A 176 19.43 -8.80 -0.72
N LEU A 177 19.11 -7.50 -0.70
CA LEU A 177 18.09 -6.91 -1.54
C LEU A 177 18.69 -6.34 -2.81
N ASN A 178 18.45 -7.02 -3.91
CA ASN A 178 18.79 -6.50 -5.24
C ASN A 178 17.70 -5.53 -5.73
N TYR A 179 17.99 -4.25 -5.72
CA TYR A 179 17.12 -3.18 -6.24
C TYR A 179 17.24 -2.99 -7.75
N ASN A 180 18.24 -3.60 -8.39
CA ASN A 180 18.43 -3.46 -9.84
C ASN A 180 17.26 -4.10 -10.59
N PHE A 181 16.53 -3.28 -11.31
CA PHE A 181 15.39 -3.69 -12.12
C PHE A 181 15.53 -3.12 -13.53
N LEU A 182 15.62 -3.99 -14.53
CA LEU A 182 15.79 -3.63 -15.95
C LEU A 182 16.99 -2.70 -16.23
N GLY A 183 18.07 -2.81 -15.44
CA GLY A 183 19.24 -1.94 -15.57
C GLY A 183 19.08 -0.55 -14.98
N MET A 184 18.04 -0.34 -14.19
CA MET A 184 17.81 0.88 -13.41
C MET A 184 18.04 0.59 -11.92
N ASP A 185 18.82 1.47 -11.28
CA ASP A 185 19.11 1.46 -9.85
C ASP A 185 18.09 2.27 -9.07
#